data_c1b8189fe0ebc94cd5c9df8fdc7cf72b
#
_entry.id   c1b8189fe0ebc94cd5c9df8fdc7cf72b
#
_cell.length_a   1.000
_cell.length_b   1.000
_cell.length_c   1.000
_cell.angle_alpha   90.00
_cell.angle_beta   90.00
_cell.angle_gamma   90.00
#
_symmetry.space_group_name_H-M   'P 1'
#
loop_
_entity.id
_entity.type
_entity.pdbx_description
1 polymer ?
#
loop_
_entity_poly.entity_id
_entity_poly.type
_entity_poly.pdbx_seq_one_letter_code
_entity_poly.pdbx_strand_id
1 'polypeptide(L)'
;MILSQRRMLSSKQLIENLIRYKFHKTPYTGAQYGLSKRNSAVIILLFIGMKGELRVLLTKRSRTLRSFSGDVSFPGGKADYFQETFESVARREAEEEIGLPHDPEVLHKEFGMKLDNLVMDMPCYLSRTFLSVKPMVCFLYKDKLEKHEDKYKVPLDIRKFFGKLNPGETSSLFSVPLNDLVIHLLPEADEDVKSYQAEYFERKEYKLNWGGIKWLIMHYHFHVANNNEMPWLQTIEDLSSSDEDGVDGGIFRFRDLWGLTCKILFDVSCMANGLMDEKLKGELGHEDLIVGLHDYGNQMQPNGRSEWEIGMINGDRNLKYSDVIPEYYMKHLLECRSLW
;
A
#
# COMPACT_ATOMS: atom_id res chain seq x y z
N MET A 1 -29.17 16.65 -5.42
CA MET A 1 -27.82 16.04 -5.44
C MET A 1 -28.02 14.54 -5.53
N ILE A 2 -27.90 14.01 -6.76
CA ILE A 2 -28.19 12.61 -7.07
C ILE A 2 -27.02 11.80 -6.48
N LEU A 3 -27.26 11.14 -5.34
CA LEU A 3 -26.44 10.01 -4.93
C LEU A 3 -26.65 8.96 -6.03
N SER A 4 -25.75 8.93 -7.02
CA SER A 4 -25.70 7.82 -7.96
C SER A 4 -25.62 6.55 -7.11
N GLN A 5 -26.51 5.60 -7.38
CA GLN A 5 -26.49 4.29 -6.75
C GLN A 5 -25.10 3.69 -6.97
N ARG A 6 -24.23 3.83 -5.95
CA ARG A 6 -22.92 3.22 -5.96
C ARG A 6 -23.17 1.72 -5.84
N ARG A 7 -22.77 0.97 -6.85
CA ARG A 7 -22.85 -0.50 -6.89
C ARG A 7 -21.45 -1.09 -6.79
N MET A 8 -21.36 -2.35 -6.48
CA MET A 8 -20.11 -3.08 -6.56
C MET A 8 -19.57 -3.08 -8.00
N LEU A 9 -18.31 -2.67 -8.17
CA LEU A 9 -17.69 -2.54 -9.49
C LEU A 9 -16.98 -3.83 -9.87
N SER A 10 -17.01 -4.18 -11.17
CA SER A 10 -16.20 -5.26 -11.72
C SER A 10 -14.72 -4.90 -11.69
N SER A 11 -13.83 -5.92 -11.70
CA SER A 11 -12.37 -5.72 -11.73
C SER A 11 -11.92 -4.82 -12.88
N LYS A 12 -12.56 -4.91 -14.06
CA LYS A 12 -12.32 -4.00 -15.18
C LYS A 12 -12.61 -2.54 -14.82
N GLN A 13 -13.75 -2.27 -14.21
CA GLN A 13 -14.14 -0.91 -13.80
C GLN A 13 -13.21 -0.35 -12.71
N LEU A 14 -12.80 -1.19 -11.76
CA LEU A 14 -11.84 -0.81 -10.74
C LEU A 14 -10.51 -0.38 -11.36
N ILE A 15 -9.99 -1.17 -12.30
CA ILE A 15 -8.73 -0.87 -13.01
C ILE A 15 -8.89 0.39 -13.89
N GLU A 16 -10.00 0.54 -14.61
CA GLU A 16 -10.26 1.74 -15.41
C GLU A 16 -10.32 3.02 -14.55
N ASN A 17 -10.88 2.94 -13.34
CA ASN A 17 -10.90 4.06 -12.41
C ASN A 17 -9.49 4.42 -11.94
N LEU A 18 -8.65 3.42 -11.64
CA LEU A 18 -7.24 3.65 -11.29
C LEU A 18 -6.48 4.32 -12.44
N ILE A 19 -6.65 3.87 -13.69
CA ILE A 19 -6.00 4.46 -14.87
C ILE A 19 -6.44 5.91 -15.09
N ARG A 20 -7.71 6.23 -14.83
CA ARG A 20 -8.26 7.58 -15.00
C ARG A 20 -7.92 8.51 -13.85
N TYR A 21 -7.46 7.97 -12.73
CA TYR A 21 -7.15 8.77 -11.56
C TYR A 21 -5.98 9.72 -11.85
N LYS A 22 -6.14 10.99 -11.45
CA LYS A 22 -5.07 11.99 -11.50
C LYS A 22 -4.93 12.62 -10.13
N PHE A 23 -3.77 12.51 -9.56
CA PHE A 23 -3.45 13.19 -8.32
C PHE A 23 -3.40 14.70 -8.53
N HIS A 24 -4.17 15.43 -7.73
CA HIS A 24 -4.13 16.88 -7.74
C HIS A 24 -3.01 17.34 -6.82
N LYS A 25 -1.89 17.75 -7.41
CA LYS A 25 -0.77 18.33 -6.66
C LYS A 25 -1.22 19.63 -6.02
N THR A 26 -0.92 19.76 -4.73
CA THR A 26 -1.10 21.05 -4.05
C THR A 26 -0.02 22.03 -4.50
N PRO A 27 -0.21 23.36 -4.31
CA PRO A 27 0.80 24.36 -4.67
C PRO A 27 2.15 24.14 -3.99
N TYR A 28 2.17 23.34 -2.92
CA TYR A 28 3.36 23.06 -2.11
C TYR A 28 4.07 21.75 -2.53
N THR A 29 3.52 20.97 -3.44
CA THR A 29 4.18 19.77 -3.96
C THR A 29 5.31 20.16 -4.90
N GLY A 30 6.49 20.38 -4.35
CA GLY A 30 7.71 20.61 -5.12
C GLY A 30 8.18 19.33 -5.80
N ALA A 31 8.63 19.46 -7.05
CA ALA A 31 9.15 18.35 -7.87
C ALA A 31 10.48 17.73 -7.34
N GLN A 32 10.92 18.07 -6.14
CA GLN A 32 12.28 17.77 -5.67
C GLN A 32 12.41 16.61 -4.68
N TYR A 33 11.30 15.99 -4.24
CA TYR A 33 11.37 14.91 -3.23
C TYR A 33 12.01 13.63 -3.73
N GLY A 34 12.17 13.46 -5.04
CA GLY A 34 12.85 12.33 -5.67
C GLY A 34 14.36 12.27 -5.50
N LEU A 35 14.97 13.22 -4.77
CA LEU A 35 16.43 13.38 -4.73
C LEU A 35 17.05 13.12 -3.34
N SER A 36 16.28 12.69 -2.36
CA SER A 36 16.76 12.44 -1.00
C SER A 36 17.01 10.93 -0.77
N LYS A 37 18.09 10.58 -0.08
CA LYS A 37 18.30 9.22 0.47
C LYS A 37 17.24 8.79 1.50
N ARG A 38 16.26 9.66 1.78
CA ARG A 38 15.09 9.38 2.61
C ARG A 38 13.89 8.90 1.79
N ASN A 39 14.10 8.55 0.53
CA ASN A 39 13.10 7.98 -0.34
C ASN A 39 12.98 6.48 -0.18
N SER A 40 11.77 6.01 -0.33
CA SER A 40 11.37 4.61 -0.37
C SER A 40 10.28 4.44 -1.41
N ALA A 41 10.22 3.30 -2.06
CA ALA A 41 9.13 2.99 -2.96
C ALA A 41 8.62 1.57 -2.71
N VAL A 42 7.33 1.39 -2.94
CA VAL A 42 6.67 0.08 -2.80
C VAL A 42 5.86 -0.22 -4.06
N ILE A 43 5.76 -1.49 -4.42
CA ILE A 43 4.92 -1.94 -5.52
C ILE A 43 3.61 -2.53 -4.98
N ILE A 44 2.49 -1.99 -5.43
CA ILE A 44 1.15 -2.52 -5.17
C ILE A 44 0.79 -3.37 -6.37
N LEU A 45 1.03 -4.67 -6.25
CA LEU A 45 0.87 -5.63 -7.33
C LEU A 45 -0.56 -6.17 -7.33
N LEU A 46 -1.37 -5.68 -8.27
CA LEU A 46 -2.76 -6.10 -8.48
C LEU A 46 -2.84 -7.23 -9.51
N PHE A 47 -3.78 -8.14 -9.33
CA PHE A 47 -4.06 -9.23 -10.27
C PHE A 47 -5.49 -9.75 -10.11
N ILE A 48 -5.98 -10.54 -11.08
CA ILE A 48 -7.31 -11.15 -11.00
C ILE A 48 -7.25 -12.46 -10.22
N GLY A 49 -8.10 -12.57 -9.20
CA GLY A 49 -8.28 -13.75 -8.37
C GLY A 49 -9.19 -14.81 -8.96
N MET A 50 -9.35 -15.93 -8.26
CA MET A 50 -10.10 -17.09 -8.71
C MET A 50 -11.59 -16.83 -9.00
N LYS A 51 -12.18 -15.88 -8.29
CA LYS A 51 -13.60 -15.47 -8.45
C LYS A 51 -13.77 -14.29 -9.43
N GLY A 52 -12.68 -13.87 -10.12
CA GLY A 52 -12.66 -12.70 -10.98
C GLY A 52 -12.52 -11.38 -10.23
N GLU A 53 -12.29 -11.42 -8.93
CA GLU A 53 -12.05 -10.24 -8.08
C GLU A 53 -10.65 -9.68 -8.28
N LEU A 54 -10.49 -8.37 -8.06
CA LEU A 54 -9.17 -7.72 -8.07
C LEU A 54 -8.51 -7.92 -6.69
N ARG A 55 -7.35 -8.56 -6.69
CA ARG A 55 -6.57 -8.87 -5.47
C ARG A 55 -5.25 -8.10 -5.46
N VAL A 56 -4.70 -7.89 -4.30
CA VAL A 56 -3.38 -7.29 -4.10
C VAL A 56 -2.45 -8.30 -3.43
N LEU A 57 -1.22 -8.39 -3.93
CA LEU A 57 -0.17 -9.20 -3.32
C LEU A 57 0.44 -8.43 -2.13
N LEU A 58 0.58 -9.13 -1.02
CA LEU A 58 1.20 -8.64 0.22
C LEU A 58 2.30 -9.59 0.66
N THR A 59 3.31 -9.04 1.33
CA THR A 59 4.39 -9.77 1.96
C THR A 59 4.21 -9.73 3.47
N LYS A 60 4.73 -10.74 4.16
CA LYS A 60 5.00 -10.70 5.59
C LYS A 60 6.50 -10.57 5.78
N ARG A 61 6.90 -9.56 6.51
CA ARG A 61 8.31 -9.26 6.78
C ARG A 61 8.92 -10.30 7.72
N SER A 62 10.17 -10.66 7.45
CA SER A 62 10.89 -11.61 8.32
C SER A 62 11.09 -11.05 9.73
N ARG A 63 10.98 -11.90 10.74
CA ARG A 63 11.25 -11.54 12.15
C ARG A 63 12.73 -11.26 12.44
N THR A 64 13.61 -11.63 11.54
CA THR A 64 15.04 -11.30 11.65
C THR A 64 15.34 -9.82 11.41
N LEU A 65 14.39 -9.08 10.83
CA LEU A 65 14.53 -7.66 10.57
C LEU A 65 14.48 -6.83 11.86
N ARG A 66 15.32 -5.79 11.92
CA ARG A 66 15.40 -4.88 13.08
C ARG A 66 14.18 -3.95 13.21
N SER A 67 13.43 -3.72 12.13
CA SER A 67 12.32 -2.78 12.10
C SER A 67 11.12 -3.40 11.40
N PHE A 68 9.93 -3.21 11.98
CA PHE A 68 8.68 -3.72 11.43
C PHE A 68 8.71 -5.23 11.17
N SER A 69 9.36 -5.95 12.09
CA SER A 69 9.52 -7.40 12.07
C SER A 69 8.17 -8.08 12.21
N GLY A 70 7.83 -9.00 11.28
CA GLY A 70 6.56 -9.71 11.27
C GLY A 70 5.36 -8.91 10.74
N ASP A 71 5.53 -7.63 10.39
CA ASP A 71 4.46 -6.80 9.86
C ASP A 71 4.12 -7.19 8.41
N VAL A 72 2.87 -6.92 8.03
CA VAL A 72 2.41 -7.01 6.65
C VAL A 72 2.85 -5.78 5.87
N SER A 73 3.44 -5.98 4.69
CA SER A 73 3.93 -4.92 3.82
C SER A 73 3.66 -5.19 2.34
N PHE A 74 3.86 -4.18 1.51
CA PHE A 74 4.08 -4.37 0.08
C PHE A 74 5.55 -4.71 -0.16
N PRO A 75 5.89 -5.41 -1.27
CA PRO A 75 7.27 -5.47 -1.72
C PRO A 75 7.81 -4.06 -1.95
N GLY A 76 9.00 -3.78 -1.42
CA GLY A 76 9.58 -2.46 -1.56
C GLY A 76 10.54 -2.08 -0.44
N GLY A 77 11.32 -1.04 -0.68
CA GLY A 77 12.35 -0.61 0.25
C GLY A 77 12.86 0.79 0.01
N LYS A 78 14.08 1.06 0.42
CA LYS A 78 14.72 2.38 0.35
C LYS A 78 15.51 2.54 -0.94
N ALA A 79 15.68 3.78 -1.38
CA ALA A 79 16.64 4.11 -2.41
C ALA A 79 18.07 3.86 -1.91
N ASP A 80 18.87 3.16 -2.71
CA ASP A 80 20.27 2.83 -2.39
C ASP A 80 21.20 4.00 -2.69
N TYR A 81 20.87 4.81 -3.69
CA TYR A 81 21.67 5.96 -4.11
C TYR A 81 20.80 7.17 -4.44
N PHE A 82 21.43 8.34 -4.48
CA PHE A 82 20.79 9.64 -4.51
C PHE A 82 19.86 9.89 -5.71
N GLN A 83 20.09 9.26 -6.84
CA GLN A 83 19.32 9.51 -8.08
C GLN A 83 18.48 8.29 -8.49
N GLU A 84 18.34 7.30 -7.62
CA GLU A 84 17.50 6.15 -7.91
C GLU A 84 16.03 6.59 -8.00
N THR A 85 15.40 6.31 -9.15
CA THR A 85 13.99 6.65 -9.35
C THR A 85 13.08 5.77 -8.49
N PHE A 86 11.93 6.26 -8.10
CA PHE A 86 10.97 5.46 -7.32
C PHE A 86 10.58 4.16 -8.04
N GLU A 87 10.46 4.18 -9.35
CA GLU A 87 10.18 2.97 -10.14
C GLU A 87 11.34 1.98 -10.05
N SER A 88 12.57 2.45 -10.17
CA SER A 88 13.75 1.59 -10.04
C SER A 88 13.82 0.96 -8.66
N VAL A 89 13.61 1.74 -7.59
CA VAL A 89 13.55 1.24 -6.21
C VAL A 89 12.49 0.16 -6.07
N ALA A 90 11.24 0.45 -6.46
CA ALA A 90 10.13 -0.49 -6.27
C ALA A 90 10.33 -1.80 -7.04
N ARG A 91 10.89 -1.75 -8.25
CA ARG A 91 11.15 -2.94 -9.06
C ARG A 91 12.34 -3.74 -8.56
N ARG A 92 13.45 -3.09 -8.19
CA ARG A 92 14.63 -3.76 -7.62
C ARG A 92 14.28 -4.50 -6.32
N GLU A 93 13.61 -3.82 -5.41
CA GLU A 93 13.19 -4.41 -4.14
C GLU A 93 12.20 -5.58 -4.36
N ALA A 94 11.26 -5.44 -5.31
CA ALA A 94 10.35 -6.53 -5.64
C ALA A 94 11.08 -7.75 -6.23
N GLU A 95 12.15 -7.54 -7.00
CA GLU A 95 12.99 -8.63 -7.49
C GLU A 95 13.76 -9.29 -6.35
N GLU A 96 14.34 -8.51 -5.44
CA GLU A 96 15.12 -8.97 -4.30
C GLU A 96 14.25 -9.72 -3.26
N GLU A 97 13.06 -9.18 -2.92
CA GLU A 97 12.20 -9.74 -1.88
C GLU A 97 11.36 -10.93 -2.34
N ILE A 98 10.81 -10.87 -3.56
CA ILE A 98 9.82 -11.85 -4.06
C ILE A 98 10.18 -12.43 -5.43
N GLY A 99 11.34 -12.07 -6.00
CA GLY A 99 11.81 -12.57 -7.29
C GLY A 99 11.03 -12.07 -8.51
N LEU A 100 10.23 -11.00 -8.39
CA LEU A 100 9.52 -10.42 -9.54
C LEU A 100 10.55 -9.79 -10.49
N PRO A 101 10.71 -10.29 -11.74
CA PRO A 101 11.74 -9.77 -12.63
C PRO A 101 11.65 -8.26 -12.83
N HIS A 102 12.77 -7.58 -12.61
CA HIS A 102 12.88 -6.15 -12.86
C HIS A 102 12.73 -5.84 -14.35
N ASP A 103 13.36 -6.67 -15.20
CA ASP A 103 13.30 -6.54 -16.66
C ASP A 103 11.96 -7.04 -17.21
N PRO A 104 11.14 -6.18 -17.86
CA PRO A 104 9.88 -6.57 -18.47
C PRO A 104 10.03 -7.65 -19.55
N GLU A 105 11.18 -7.69 -20.23
CA GLU A 105 11.46 -8.71 -21.27
C GLU A 105 11.65 -10.11 -20.66
N VAL A 106 12.30 -10.19 -19.50
CA VAL A 106 12.43 -11.44 -18.74
C VAL A 106 11.06 -11.89 -18.25
N LEU A 107 10.27 -10.99 -17.66
CA LEU A 107 8.91 -11.28 -17.21
C LEU A 107 8.04 -11.83 -18.36
N HIS A 108 8.14 -11.21 -19.54
CA HIS A 108 7.40 -11.64 -20.71
C HIS A 108 7.90 -12.96 -21.28
N LYS A 109 9.21 -13.11 -21.54
CA LYS A 109 9.78 -14.28 -22.25
C LYS A 109 9.77 -15.54 -21.38
N GLU A 110 10.12 -15.41 -20.10
CA GLU A 110 10.27 -16.57 -19.22
C GLU A 110 8.96 -16.97 -18.53
N PHE A 111 8.11 -16.00 -18.23
CA PHE A 111 6.89 -16.22 -17.46
C PHE A 111 5.59 -15.97 -18.25
N GLY A 112 5.68 -15.39 -19.44
CA GLY A 112 4.50 -15.09 -20.28
C GLY A 112 3.56 -14.07 -19.68
N MET A 113 4.10 -13.13 -18.90
CA MET A 113 3.34 -12.13 -18.16
C MET A 113 3.70 -10.72 -18.57
N LYS A 114 2.78 -9.79 -18.30
CA LYS A 114 2.98 -8.35 -18.43
C LYS A 114 2.60 -7.63 -17.14
N LEU A 115 3.27 -6.53 -16.93
CA LEU A 115 3.05 -5.64 -15.78
C LEU A 115 2.77 -4.23 -16.31
N ASP A 116 1.51 -3.79 -16.20
CA ASP A 116 1.09 -2.45 -16.56
C ASP A 116 1.13 -1.54 -15.32
N ASN A 117 1.72 -0.35 -15.44
CA ASN A 117 1.60 0.69 -14.41
C ASN A 117 0.25 1.40 -14.59
N LEU A 118 -0.61 1.33 -13.57
CA LEU A 118 -1.99 1.85 -13.65
C LEU A 118 -2.09 3.32 -13.24
N VAL A 119 -1.33 3.75 -12.24
CA VAL A 119 -1.40 5.11 -11.71
C VAL A 119 -0.03 5.75 -11.84
N MET A 120 0.06 6.74 -12.72
CA MET A 120 1.32 7.40 -13.05
C MET A 120 1.83 8.34 -11.96
N ASP A 121 0.95 8.87 -11.14
CA ASP A 121 1.32 9.87 -10.13
C ASP A 121 0.54 9.64 -8.83
N MET A 122 1.04 8.74 -7.99
CA MET A 122 0.56 8.56 -6.63
C MET A 122 1.20 9.60 -5.71
N PRO A 123 0.51 10.07 -4.64
CA PRO A 123 1.15 10.88 -3.62
C PRO A 123 2.20 10.08 -2.83
N CYS A 124 3.14 10.80 -2.23
CA CYS A 124 4.05 10.22 -1.24
C CYS A 124 3.37 10.11 0.12
N TYR A 125 3.78 9.11 0.89
CA TYR A 125 3.32 8.86 2.25
C TYR A 125 4.48 8.94 3.22
N LEU A 126 4.27 9.61 4.36
CA LEU A 126 5.27 9.69 5.42
C LEU A 126 5.23 8.42 6.27
N SER A 127 6.36 7.71 6.34
CA SER A 127 6.50 6.60 7.28
C SER A 127 6.78 7.08 8.71
N ARG A 128 6.51 6.24 9.70
CA ARG A 128 6.86 6.51 11.10
C ARG A 128 8.37 6.76 11.30
N THR A 129 9.20 6.28 10.40
CA THR A 129 10.66 6.47 10.43
C THR A 129 11.14 7.63 9.57
N PHE A 130 10.24 8.55 9.19
CA PHE A 130 10.53 9.73 8.36
C PHE A 130 11.17 9.36 7.02
N LEU A 131 10.57 8.40 6.31
CA LEU A 131 10.82 8.13 4.90
C LEU A 131 9.65 8.66 4.07
N SER A 132 9.96 9.22 2.92
CA SER A 132 8.97 9.51 1.88
C SER A 132 8.73 8.25 1.06
N VAL A 133 7.57 7.61 1.24
CA VAL A 133 7.22 6.34 0.59
C VAL A 133 6.33 6.62 -0.62
N LYS A 134 6.80 6.28 -1.82
CA LYS A 134 6.05 6.41 -3.08
C LYS A 134 5.45 5.06 -3.48
N PRO A 135 4.12 4.90 -3.49
CA PRO A 135 3.49 3.70 -4.03
C PRO A 135 3.52 3.71 -5.56
N MET A 136 3.75 2.53 -6.14
CA MET A 136 3.59 2.26 -7.56
C MET A 136 2.49 1.21 -7.74
N VAL A 137 1.39 1.57 -8.40
CA VAL A 137 0.23 0.69 -8.58
C VAL A 137 0.34 0.00 -9.92
N CYS A 138 0.53 -1.32 -9.90
CA CYS A 138 0.76 -2.13 -11.09
C CYS A 138 -0.27 -3.25 -11.21
N PHE A 139 -0.56 -3.65 -12.45
CA PHE A 139 -1.44 -4.76 -12.78
C PHE A 139 -0.68 -5.85 -13.51
N LEU A 140 -0.63 -7.04 -12.91
CA LEU A 140 0.04 -8.22 -13.43
C LEU A 140 -0.97 -9.15 -14.10
N TYR A 141 -0.72 -9.55 -15.34
CA TYR A 141 -1.60 -10.43 -16.09
C TYR A 141 -0.84 -11.28 -17.12
N LYS A 142 -1.47 -12.35 -17.60
CA LYS A 142 -0.92 -13.17 -18.69
C LYS A 142 -0.93 -12.41 -20.01
N ASP A 143 0.16 -12.48 -20.76
CA ASP A 143 0.27 -11.84 -22.08
C ASP A 143 -0.56 -12.56 -23.15
N LYS A 144 -0.52 -13.89 -23.18
CA LYS A 144 -1.22 -14.68 -24.18
C LYS A 144 -2.65 -14.96 -23.76
N LEU A 145 -3.55 -14.06 -24.11
CA LEU A 145 -4.98 -14.18 -23.92
C LEU A 145 -5.70 -14.18 -25.28
N GLU A 146 -6.83 -14.87 -25.40
CA GLU A 146 -7.61 -14.91 -26.64
C GLU A 146 -8.10 -13.51 -27.04
N LYS A 147 -8.54 -12.72 -26.06
CA LYS A 147 -8.95 -11.33 -26.24
C LYS A 147 -8.24 -10.45 -25.23
N HIS A 148 -7.89 -9.23 -25.63
CA HIS A 148 -7.22 -8.27 -24.76
C HIS A 148 -8.04 -7.96 -23.48
N GLU A 149 -9.38 -8.00 -23.57
CA GLU A 149 -10.26 -7.76 -22.42
C GLU A 149 -10.28 -8.90 -21.39
N ASP A 150 -9.81 -10.07 -21.76
CA ASP A 150 -9.77 -11.23 -20.86
C ASP A 150 -8.77 -11.04 -19.71
N LYS A 151 -7.81 -10.11 -19.86
CA LYS A 151 -6.90 -9.74 -18.78
C LYS A 151 -7.59 -9.24 -17.50
N TYR A 152 -8.82 -8.73 -17.63
CA TYR A 152 -9.62 -8.24 -16.51
C TYR A 152 -10.54 -9.30 -15.87
N LYS A 153 -10.55 -10.52 -16.41
CA LYS A 153 -11.49 -11.59 -16.00
C LYS A 153 -10.79 -12.91 -15.73
N VAL A 154 -9.71 -13.20 -16.45
CA VAL A 154 -9.02 -14.48 -16.33
C VAL A 154 -8.15 -14.46 -15.09
N PRO A 155 -8.34 -15.40 -14.16
CA PRO A 155 -7.50 -15.52 -12.98
C PRO A 155 -6.03 -15.67 -13.34
N LEU A 156 -5.17 -15.00 -12.56
CA LEU A 156 -3.74 -15.11 -12.73
C LEU A 156 -3.27 -16.48 -12.19
N ASP A 157 -3.21 -17.47 -13.06
CA ASP A 157 -2.64 -18.77 -12.73
C ASP A 157 -1.17 -18.80 -13.15
N ILE A 158 -0.29 -18.84 -12.18
CA ILE A 158 1.17 -18.89 -12.37
C ILE A 158 1.63 -20.32 -12.13
N ARG A 159 2.08 -21.01 -13.20
CA ARG A 159 2.59 -22.39 -13.09
C ARG A 159 3.99 -22.47 -12.48
N LYS A 160 4.75 -21.40 -12.60
CA LYS A 160 6.10 -21.25 -12.05
C LYS A 160 6.20 -19.85 -11.47
N PHE A 161 6.35 -19.77 -10.17
CA PHE A 161 6.57 -18.49 -9.50
C PHE A 161 7.92 -17.90 -9.92
N PHE A 162 8.03 -16.57 -9.95
CA PHE A 162 9.20 -15.86 -10.48
C PHE A 162 10.51 -16.22 -9.77
N GLY A 163 10.47 -16.48 -8.47
CA GLY A 163 11.66 -16.73 -7.69
C GLY A 163 11.38 -17.35 -6.33
N LYS A 164 12.40 -17.37 -5.50
CA LYS A 164 12.32 -17.76 -4.10
C LYS A 164 12.20 -16.49 -3.26
N LEU A 165 11.44 -16.58 -2.16
CA LEU A 165 11.45 -15.54 -1.15
C LEU A 165 12.88 -15.36 -0.62
N ASN A 166 13.25 -14.10 -0.32
CA ASN A 166 14.44 -13.82 0.46
C ASN A 166 14.15 -14.06 1.95
N PRO A 167 14.65 -15.17 2.56
CA PRO A 167 14.25 -15.53 3.93
C PRO A 167 14.67 -14.49 4.97
N GLY A 168 15.69 -13.66 4.64
CA GLY A 168 16.16 -12.57 5.50
C GLY A 168 15.23 -11.36 5.52
N GLU A 169 14.32 -11.23 4.53
CA GLU A 169 13.48 -10.05 4.33
C GLU A 169 11.99 -10.38 4.31
N THR A 170 11.60 -11.46 3.63
CA THR A 170 10.21 -11.86 3.45
C THR A 170 10.00 -13.29 3.93
N SER A 171 9.09 -13.50 4.87
CA SER A 171 8.76 -14.81 5.41
C SER A 171 7.61 -15.49 4.66
N SER A 172 6.61 -14.76 4.16
CA SER A 172 5.51 -15.34 3.40
C SER A 172 4.86 -14.35 2.44
N LEU A 173 4.14 -14.89 1.45
CA LEU A 173 3.27 -14.15 0.54
C LEU A 173 1.82 -14.57 0.73
N PHE A 174 0.93 -13.61 0.54
CA PHE A 174 -0.50 -13.83 0.50
C PHE A 174 -1.19 -12.72 -0.29
N SER A 175 -2.48 -12.89 -0.56
CA SER A 175 -3.24 -11.83 -1.21
C SER A 175 -4.55 -11.55 -0.50
N VAL A 176 -5.07 -10.33 -0.70
CA VAL A 176 -6.38 -9.93 -0.18
C VAL A 176 -7.19 -9.26 -1.29
N PRO A 177 -8.54 -9.40 -1.29
CA PRO A 177 -9.39 -8.69 -2.23
C PRO A 177 -9.32 -7.19 -2.00
N LEU A 178 -9.18 -6.41 -3.07
CA LEU A 178 -9.09 -4.94 -2.96
C LEU A 178 -10.36 -4.34 -2.37
N ASN A 179 -11.54 -4.89 -2.69
CA ASN A 179 -12.81 -4.40 -2.20
C ASN A 179 -13.02 -4.60 -0.70
N ASP A 180 -12.32 -5.54 -0.06
CA ASP A 180 -12.40 -5.76 1.39
C ASP A 180 -12.13 -4.49 2.19
N LEU A 181 -11.23 -3.64 1.69
CA LEU A 181 -10.83 -2.41 2.40
C LEU A 181 -11.95 -1.36 2.46
N VAL A 182 -12.90 -1.40 1.53
CA VAL A 182 -13.93 -0.35 1.37
C VAL A 182 -15.36 -0.87 1.34
N ILE A 183 -15.58 -2.18 1.44
CA ILE A 183 -16.93 -2.77 1.36
C ILE A 183 -17.91 -2.13 2.36
N HIS A 184 -17.44 -1.78 3.55
CA HIS A 184 -18.20 -1.11 4.59
C HIS A 184 -18.62 0.34 4.24
N LEU A 185 -18.06 0.93 3.18
CA LEU A 185 -18.40 2.26 2.67
C LEU A 185 -19.40 2.19 1.50
N LEU A 186 -19.66 1.00 0.96
CA LEU A 186 -20.58 0.80 -0.13
C LEU A 186 -22.03 0.67 0.38
N PRO A 187 -23.04 1.10 -0.39
CA PRO A 187 -24.42 1.07 0.05
C PRO A 187 -24.94 -0.36 0.23
N GLU A 188 -25.48 -0.67 1.39
CA GLU A 188 -26.12 -1.97 1.67
C GLU A 188 -27.38 -2.26 0.82
N ALA A 189 -27.89 -1.27 0.09
CA ALA A 189 -29.03 -1.44 -0.83
C ALA A 189 -28.65 -2.21 -2.11
N ASP A 190 -27.36 -2.34 -2.43
CA ASP A 190 -26.88 -3.10 -3.57
C ASP A 190 -26.82 -4.59 -3.23
N GLU A 191 -27.47 -5.44 -4.04
CA GLU A 191 -27.54 -6.89 -3.81
C GLU A 191 -26.14 -7.55 -3.88
N ASP A 192 -25.24 -7.05 -4.74
CA ASP A 192 -23.88 -7.55 -4.83
C ASP A 192 -23.10 -7.22 -3.54
N VAL A 193 -23.33 -6.04 -2.96
CA VAL A 193 -22.72 -5.64 -1.67
C VAL A 193 -23.26 -6.51 -0.53
N LYS A 194 -24.58 -6.76 -0.49
CA LYS A 194 -25.18 -7.63 0.53
C LYS A 194 -24.69 -9.07 0.47
N SER A 195 -24.44 -9.58 -0.74
CA SER A 195 -23.95 -10.96 -0.94
C SER A 195 -22.44 -11.08 -0.79
N TYR A 196 -21.71 -9.97 -0.77
CA TYR A 196 -20.28 -9.97 -0.65
C TYR A 196 -19.82 -10.43 0.74
N GLN A 197 -18.94 -11.42 0.76
CA GLN A 197 -18.30 -11.90 1.97
C GLN A 197 -16.84 -11.45 1.98
N ALA A 198 -16.52 -10.49 2.84
CA ALA A 198 -15.14 -10.07 3.07
C ALA A 198 -14.31 -11.25 3.62
N GLU A 199 -13.05 -11.28 3.25
CA GLU A 199 -12.11 -12.32 3.76
C GLU A 199 -11.52 -11.95 5.12
N TYR A 200 -11.59 -10.65 5.52
CA TYR A 200 -11.22 -10.27 6.89
C TYR A 200 -12.34 -10.68 7.86
N PHE A 201 -11.97 -11.14 9.05
CA PHE A 201 -12.94 -11.49 10.10
C PHE A 201 -13.13 -10.38 11.14
N GLU A 202 -12.18 -9.46 11.23
CA GLU A 202 -12.25 -8.33 12.16
C GLU A 202 -11.63 -7.08 11.54
N ARG A 203 -12.27 -5.93 11.79
CA ARG A 203 -11.78 -4.59 11.43
C ARG A 203 -11.80 -3.69 12.65
N LYS A 204 -10.69 -3.02 12.93
CA LYS A 204 -10.53 -2.08 14.03
C LYS A 204 -10.02 -0.74 13.56
N GLU A 205 -10.42 0.32 14.24
CA GLU A 205 -9.94 1.67 13.98
C GLU A 205 -9.51 2.33 15.30
N TYR A 206 -8.37 2.99 15.28
CA TYR A 206 -7.85 3.72 16.41
C TYR A 206 -7.46 5.13 15.99
N LYS A 207 -7.83 6.13 16.82
CA LYS A 207 -7.36 7.50 16.65
C LYS A 207 -6.15 7.72 17.55
N LEU A 208 -5.01 8.02 16.91
CA LEU A 208 -3.74 8.28 17.59
C LEU A 208 -3.36 9.74 17.39
N ASN A 209 -2.90 10.41 18.45
CA ASN A 209 -2.23 11.69 18.33
C ASN A 209 -0.72 11.46 18.28
N TRP A 210 -0.08 11.78 17.15
CA TRP A 210 1.35 11.71 17.00
C TRP A 210 1.88 13.07 16.55
N GLY A 211 2.72 13.68 17.38
CA GLY A 211 3.28 15.00 17.13
C GLY A 211 2.26 16.13 17.02
N GLY A 212 1.10 16.03 17.71
CA GLY A 212 0.04 17.03 17.66
C GLY A 212 -0.92 16.91 16.48
N ILE A 213 -0.69 15.95 15.57
CA ILE A 213 -1.59 15.63 14.45
C ILE A 213 -2.36 14.34 14.80
N LYS A 214 -3.66 14.33 14.48
CA LYS A 214 -4.51 13.14 14.63
C LYS A 214 -4.27 12.20 13.46
N TRP A 215 -4.14 10.90 13.77
CA TRP A 215 -3.96 9.83 12.78
C TRP A 215 -5.03 8.77 12.99
N LEU A 216 -5.60 8.29 11.89
CA LEU A 216 -6.47 7.12 11.90
C LEU A 216 -5.63 5.90 11.56
N ILE A 217 -5.57 4.95 12.49
CA ILE A 217 -4.89 3.67 12.30
C ILE A 217 -5.95 2.61 12.13
N MET A 218 -5.95 1.97 10.97
CA MET A 218 -6.87 0.88 10.63
C MET A 218 -6.14 -0.46 10.71
N HIS A 219 -6.86 -1.47 11.16
CA HIS A 219 -6.45 -2.86 11.21
C HIS A 219 -7.50 -3.72 10.51
N TYR A 220 -7.05 -4.63 9.66
CA TYR A 220 -7.87 -5.67 9.05
C TYR A 220 -7.20 -7.02 9.32
N HIS A 221 -7.91 -7.90 10.04
CA HIS A 221 -7.40 -9.21 10.43
C HIS A 221 -7.88 -10.26 9.45
N PHE A 222 -6.95 -10.90 8.74
CA PHE A 222 -7.20 -11.97 7.78
C PHE A 222 -6.73 -13.30 8.34
N HIS A 223 -7.53 -14.36 8.20
CA HIS A 223 -7.07 -15.71 8.56
C HIS A 223 -5.84 -16.10 7.72
N VAL A 224 -4.89 -16.80 8.35
CA VAL A 224 -3.74 -17.37 7.63
C VAL A 224 -4.21 -18.45 6.65
N ALA A 225 -5.12 -19.31 7.10
CA ALA A 225 -5.78 -20.29 6.24
C ALA A 225 -6.89 -19.61 5.44
N ASN A 226 -6.67 -19.39 4.14
CA ASN A 226 -7.62 -18.77 3.25
C ASN A 226 -7.93 -19.70 2.06
N ASN A 227 -9.15 -20.23 2.02
CA ASN A 227 -9.62 -21.11 0.93
C ASN A 227 -9.82 -20.37 -0.40
N ASN A 228 -9.85 -19.04 -0.39
CA ASN A 228 -9.98 -18.21 -1.59
C ASN A 228 -8.62 -17.73 -2.13
N GLU A 229 -7.53 -18.14 -1.48
CA GLU A 229 -6.19 -17.79 -1.93
C GLU A 229 -5.85 -18.47 -3.26
N MET A 230 -5.05 -17.79 -4.07
CA MET A 230 -4.60 -18.32 -5.35
C MET A 230 -3.80 -19.62 -5.16
N PRO A 231 -4.07 -20.69 -5.94
CA PRO A 231 -3.37 -21.97 -5.78
C PRO A 231 -1.84 -21.84 -5.88
N TRP A 232 -1.34 -20.95 -6.75
CA TRP A 232 0.09 -20.74 -6.90
C TRP A 232 0.73 -20.05 -5.67
N LEU A 233 0.00 -19.20 -4.93
CA LEU A 233 0.47 -18.62 -3.67
C LEU A 233 0.57 -19.69 -2.57
N GLN A 234 -0.34 -20.66 -2.56
CA GLN A 234 -0.30 -21.77 -1.61
C GLN A 234 0.89 -22.72 -1.85
N THR A 235 1.50 -22.71 -3.04
CA THR A 235 2.70 -23.51 -3.35
C THR A 235 3.99 -22.86 -2.91
N ILE A 236 3.96 -21.57 -2.53
CA ILE A 236 5.15 -20.87 -2.03
C ILE A 236 5.36 -21.26 -0.58
N GLU A 237 6.58 -21.68 -0.27
CA GLU A 237 6.95 -22.05 1.09
C GLU A 237 6.74 -20.87 2.04
N ASP A 238 5.95 -21.09 3.09
CA ASP A 238 5.79 -20.13 4.18
C ASP A 238 6.95 -20.33 5.16
N LEU A 239 7.86 -19.37 5.19
CA LEU A 239 9.06 -19.38 6.04
C LEU A 239 8.77 -18.77 7.42
N SER A 240 7.52 -18.36 7.70
CA SER A 240 7.13 -17.83 9.00
C SER A 240 7.10 -18.95 10.05
N SER A 241 7.59 -18.66 11.26
CA SER A 241 7.41 -19.57 12.39
C SER A 241 5.96 -19.53 12.87
N SER A 242 5.53 -20.59 13.58
CA SER A 242 4.18 -20.67 14.17
C SER A 242 3.85 -19.51 15.12
N ASP A 243 4.88 -18.86 15.67
CA ASP A 243 4.76 -17.75 16.62
C ASP A 243 4.68 -16.36 15.93
N GLU A 244 4.80 -16.32 14.59
CA GLU A 244 4.83 -15.07 13.83
C GLU A 244 3.45 -14.49 13.54
N ASP A 245 2.42 -15.28 13.56
CA ASP A 245 1.06 -14.85 13.31
C ASP A 245 0.36 -14.46 14.61
N GLY A 246 -0.52 -13.47 14.54
CA GLY A 246 -1.42 -13.17 15.64
C GLY A 246 -2.31 -14.38 15.94
N VAL A 247 -2.67 -14.56 17.20
CA VAL A 247 -3.54 -15.67 17.63
C VAL A 247 -4.77 -15.08 18.31
N ASP A 248 -5.94 -15.27 17.71
CA ASP A 248 -7.22 -14.87 18.29
C ASP A 248 -7.69 -15.94 19.30
N GLY A 249 -7.73 -15.55 20.58
CA GLY A 249 -8.17 -16.43 21.67
C GLY A 249 -7.42 -17.77 21.78
N GLY A 250 -6.25 -17.90 21.16
CA GLY A 250 -5.45 -19.13 21.12
C GLY A 250 -5.91 -20.18 20.10
N ILE A 251 -6.88 -19.86 19.22
CA ILE A 251 -7.51 -20.82 18.32
C ILE A 251 -7.13 -20.63 16.85
N PHE A 252 -7.04 -19.36 16.39
CA PHE A 252 -6.81 -19.06 14.98
C PHE A 252 -5.60 -18.14 14.77
N ARG A 253 -4.79 -18.46 13.76
CA ARG A 253 -3.68 -17.61 13.30
C ARG A 253 -4.20 -16.59 12.31
N PHE A 254 -3.78 -15.34 12.45
CA PHE A 254 -4.18 -14.25 11.55
C PHE A 254 -3.02 -13.35 11.15
N ARG A 255 -3.20 -12.68 10.02
CA ARG A 255 -2.32 -11.63 9.48
C ARG A 255 -3.00 -10.28 9.72
N ASP A 256 -2.28 -9.35 10.34
CA ASP A 256 -2.78 -8.01 10.62
C ASP A 256 -2.29 -7.04 9.54
N LEU A 257 -3.20 -6.63 8.67
CA LEU A 257 -2.95 -5.56 7.71
C LEU A 257 -3.28 -4.22 8.37
N TRP A 258 -2.25 -3.47 8.75
CA TRP A 258 -2.41 -2.24 9.54
C TRP A 258 -1.47 -1.12 9.12
N GLY A 259 -1.57 0.02 9.79
CA GLY A 259 -0.64 1.14 9.71
C GLY A 259 -0.54 1.74 8.30
N LEU A 260 0.69 2.04 7.87
CA LEU A 260 0.92 2.70 6.59
C LEU A 260 0.54 1.83 5.39
N THR A 261 0.82 0.53 5.45
CA THR A 261 0.44 -0.42 4.40
C THR A 261 -1.07 -0.44 4.20
N CYS A 262 -1.82 -0.53 5.31
CA CYS A 262 -3.27 -0.47 5.27
C CYS A 262 -3.79 0.87 4.74
N LYS A 263 -3.23 2.01 5.19
CA LYS A 263 -3.63 3.34 4.72
C LYS A 263 -3.44 3.49 3.21
N ILE A 264 -2.28 3.11 2.69
CA ILE A 264 -2.00 3.17 1.25
C ILE A 264 -2.99 2.28 0.47
N LEU A 265 -3.21 1.05 0.93
CA LEU A 265 -4.14 0.13 0.25
C LEU A 265 -5.59 0.61 0.32
N PHE A 266 -6.01 1.16 1.45
CA PHE A 266 -7.33 1.78 1.61
C PHE A 266 -7.53 2.93 0.61
N ASP A 267 -6.54 3.81 0.45
CA ASP A 267 -6.59 4.91 -0.51
C ASP A 267 -6.69 4.40 -1.96
N VAL A 268 -5.90 3.39 -2.32
CA VAL A 268 -5.99 2.73 -3.64
C VAL A 268 -7.36 2.10 -3.85
N SER A 269 -7.92 1.47 -2.81
CA SER A 269 -9.27 0.87 -2.87
C SER A 269 -10.35 1.94 -3.05
N CYS A 270 -10.24 3.08 -2.37
CA CYS A 270 -11.14 4.22 -2.56
C CYS A 270 -11.06 4.78 -3.98
N MET A 271 -9.84 4.95 -4.53
CA MET A 271 -9.65 5.39 -5.92
C MET A 271 -10.28 4.41 -6.91
N ALA A 272 -10.02 3.12 -6.75
CA ALA A 272 -10.56 2.08 -7.62
C ALA A 272 -12.10 2.07 -7.61
N ASN A 273 -12.71 2.26 -6.44
CA ASN A 273 -14.16 2.27 -6.29
C ASN A 273 -14.83 3.63 -6.59
N GLY A 274 -14.06 4.65 -7.00
CA GLY A 274 -14.59 5.98 -7.27
C GLY A 274 -15.15 6.67 -6.01
N LEU A 275 -14.65 6.31 -4.83
CA LEU A 275 -15.08 6.85 -3.54
C LEU A 275 -14.39 8.17 -3.18
N MET A 276 -13.53 8.67 -4.07
CA MET A 276 -12.81 9.93 -3.90
C MET A 276 -13.71 11.11 -4.19
N ASP A 277 -14.37 11.63 -3.17
CA ASP A 277 -15.07 12.91 -3.27
C ASP A 277 -14.10 14.10 -3.16
N GLU A 278 -14.62 15.33 -3.36
CA GLU A 278 -13.78 16.54 -3.31
C GLU A 278 -13.08 16.75 -1.95
N LYS A 279 -13.67 16.20 -0.88
CA LYS A 279 -13.10 16.30 0.47
C LYS A 279 -11.92 15.35 0.67
N LEU A 280 -12.05 14.11 0.18
CA LEU A 280 -11.00 13.10 0.30
C LEU A 280 -9.83 13.35 -0.65
N LYS A 281 -10.02 14.08 -1.76
CA LYS A 281 -8.94 14.40 -2.71
C LYS A 281 -7.77 15.15 -2.09
N GLY A 282 -8.03 16.03 -1.11
CA GLY A 282 -6.99 16.77 -0.39
C GLY A 282 -6.26 15.98 0.69
N GLU A 283 -6.71 14.76 0.99
CA GLU A 283 -6.20 13.95 2.11
C GLU A 283 -5.42 12.70 1.66
N LEU A 284 -5.26 12.52 0.34
CA LEU A 284 -4.44 11.45 -0.19
C LEU A 284 -2.97 11.71 0.04
N GLY A 285 -2.33 10.71 0.63
CA GLY A 285 -0.90 10.81 0.91
C GLY A 285 -0.58 11.80 2.04
N HIS A 286 0.67 12.17 2.12
CA HIS A 286 1.19 13.07 3.16
C HIS A 286 2.16 14.10 2.57
N GLU A 287 2.03 14.44 1.28
CA GLU A 287 2.99 15.31 0.60
C GLU A 287 3.14 16.67 1.27
N ASP A 288 2.03 17.32 1.67
CA ASP A 288 2.09 18.60 2.37
C ASP A 288 2.86 18.51 3.69
N LEU A 289 2.70 17.42 4.44
CA LEU A 289 3.45 17.20 5.68
C LEU A 289 4.94 16.94 5.38
N ILE A 290 5.24 16.18 4.33
CA ILE A 290 6.64 15.94 3.88
C ILE A 290 7.29 17.25 3.48
N VAL A 291 6.60 18.11 2.72
CA VAL A 291 7.05 19.47 2.37
C VAL A 291 7.29 20.30 3.63
N GLY A 292 6.33 20.30 4.55
CA GLY A 292 6.45 21.02 5.81
C GLY A 292 7.69 20.61 6.61
N LEU A 293 7.95 19.31 6.68
CA LEU A 293 9.13 18.77 7.38
C LEU A 293 10.45 19.09 6.66
N HIS A 294 10.48 18.87 5.35
CA HIS A 294 11.72 18.99 4.57
C HIS A 294 12.08 20.46 4.30
N ASP A 295 11.16 21.23 3.70
CA ASP A 295 11.45 22.56 3.19
C ASP A 295 11.39 23.63 4.29
N TYR A 296 10.47 23.49 5.23
CA TYR A 296 10.27 24.48 6.29
C TYR A 296 10.88 24.06 7.63
N GLY A 297 10.82 22.75 7.94
CA GLY A 297 11.29 22.20 9.19
C GLY A 297 12.74 21.76 9.20
N ASN A 298 13.41 21.76 8.04
CA ASN A 298 14.78 21.24 7.85
C ASN A 298 14.97 19.82 8.41
N GLN A 299 13.92 18.99 8.29
CA GLN A 299 13.93 17.58 8.66
C GLN A 299 14.10 16.71 7.41
N MET A 300 14.17 15.40 7.57
CA MET A 300 14.29 14.42 6.48
C MET A 300 15.51 14.65 5.57
N GLN A 301 16.57 15.25 6.09
CA GLN A 301 17.79 15.56 5.36
C GLN A 301 18.62 14.30 5.10
N PRO A 302 19.41 14.24 4.00
CA PRO A 302 20.20 13.05 3.63
C PRO A 302 21.28 12.68 4.67
N ASN A 303 21.80 13.66 5.41
CA ASN A 303 22.98 13.52 6.26
C ASN A 303 22.74 12.93 7.66
N GLY A 304 21.59 12.31 7.88
CA GLY A 304 21.26 11.70 9.16
C GLY A 304 19.92 12.19 9.72
N ARG A 305 19.51 11.63 10.84
CA ARG A 305 18.31 12.06 11.55
C ARG A 305 18.64 13.15 12.55
N SER A 306 17.76 14.15 12.65
CA SER A 306 17.85 15.14 13.73
C SER A 306 17.47 14.51 15.08
N GLU A 307 17.83 15.16 16.17
CA GLU A 307 17.43 14.73 17.52
C GLU A 307 15.89 14.73 17.66
N TRP A 308 15.20 15.69 17.03
CA TRP A 308 13.76 15.74 16.99
C TRP A 308 13.17 14.51 16.28
N GLU A 309 13.68 14.14 15.10
CA GLU A 309 13.25 12.93 14.39
C GLU A 309 13.46 11.67 15.23
N ILE A 310 14.62 11.54 15.88
CA ILE A 310 14.95 10.41 16.76
C ILE A 310 13.96 10.34 17.92
N GLY A 311 13.70 11.46 18.58
CA GLY A 311 12.73 11.53 19.66
C GLY A 311 11.32 11.15 19.23
N MET A 312 10.86 11.66 18.07
CA MET A 312 9.56 11.32 17.49
C MET A 312 9.45 9.81 17.16
N ILE A 313 10.49 9.21 16.59
CA ILE A 313 10.53 7.78 16.28
C ILE A 313 10.45 6.94 17.57
N ASN A 314 11.14 7.37 18.62
CA ASN A 314 11.14 6.70 19.93
C ASN A 314 9.85 6.92 20.73
N GLY A 315 8.93 7.74 20.22
CA GLY A 315 7.63 7.98 20.84
C GLY A 315 7.64 9.01 21.97
N ASP A 316 8.56 9.97 21.94
CA ASP A 316 8.53 11.11 22.87
C ASP A 316 7.25 11.93 22.64
N ARG A 317 6.38 11.92 23.64
CA ARG A 317 5.06 12.58 23.60
C ARG A 317 5.12 14.09 23.72
N ASN A 318 6.26 14.66 24.12
CA ASN A 318 6.43 16.10 24.26
C ASN A 318 6.73 16.75 22.91
N LEU A 319 7.28 16.00 21.95
CA LEU A 319 7.61 16.52 20.64
C LEU A 319 6.39 16.66 19.74
N LYS A 320 6.34 17.78 19.02
CA LYS A 320 5.25 18.11 18.10
C LYS A 320 5.81 18.55 16.74
N TYR A 321 5.01 18.38 15.71
CA TYR A 321 5.32 18.90 14.38
C TYR A 321 5.50 20.44 14.39
N SER A 322 4.75 21.15 15.25
CA SER A 322 4.89 22.59 15.47
C SER A 322 6.23 23.04 16.05
N ASP A 323 7.06 22.11 16.56
CA ASP A 323 8.38 22.47 17.08
C ASP A 323 9.38 22.73 15.94
N VAL A 324 9.11 22.18 14.75
CA VAL A 324 10.00 22.28 13.59
C VAL A 324 9.33 22.91 12.37
N ILE A 325 8.00 22.81 12.25
CA ILE A 325 7.24 23.40 11.14
C ILE A 325 6.68 24.75 11.59
N PRO A 326 6.84 25.85 10.80
CA PRO A 326 6.32 27.18 11.14
C PRO A 326 4.79 27.17 11.35
N GLU A 327 4.31 28.02 12.27
CA GLU A 327 2.91 28.07 12.68
C GLU A 327 1.93 28.28 11.51
N TYR A 328 2.27 29.19 10.58
CA TYR A 328 1.42 29.45 9.42
C TYR A 328 1.24 28.21 8.52
N TYR A 329 2.27 27.38 8.40
CA TYR A 329 2.20 26.18 7.61
C TYR A 329 1.48 25.04 8.39
N MET A 330 1.70 24.97 9.71
CA MET A 330 0.95 24.06 10.56
C MET A 330 -0.55 24.34 10.52
N LYS A 331 -0.96 25.60 10.48
CA LYS A 331 -2.37 25.97 10.31
C LYS A 331 -2.93 25.43 8.99
N HIS A 332 -2.21 25.60 7.88
CA HIS A 332 -2.60 25.01 6.60
C HIS A 332 -2.74 23.48 6.69
N LEU A 333 -1.76 22.77 7.26
CA LEU A 333 -1.82 21.32 7.44
C LEU A 333 -3.05 20.85 8.24
N LEU A 334 -3.40 21.57 9.28
CA LEU A 334 -4.55 21.24 10.14
C LEU A 334 -5.88 21.54 9.43
N GLU A 335 -5.96 22.58 8.63
CA GLU A 335 -7.13 22.89 7.81
C GLU A 335 -7.36 21.82 6.74
N CYS A 336 -6.31 21.36 6.05
CA CYS A 336 -6.39 20.28 5.08
C CYS A 336 -6.76 18.93 5.71
N ARG A 337 -6.43 18.71 7.00
CA ARG A 337 -6.64 17.46 7.74
C ARG A 337 -7.77 17.49 8.76
N SER A 338 -8.56 18.56 8.80
CA SER A 338 -9.64 18.74 9.80
C SER A 338 -10.81 17.76 9.69
N LEU A 339 -10.74 16.83 8.74
CA LEU A 339 -11.78 15.84 8.45
C LEU A 339 -11.45 14.42 8.96
N TRP A 340 -10.38 14.26 9.75
CA TRP A 340 -10.02 12.99 10.41
C TRP A 340 -10.82 12.71 11.67
#